data_c385bbb4c3927e0c5f662002c0f2b7c0
#
_entry.id   c385bbb4c3927e0c5f662002c0f2b7c0
#
_cell.length_a   1.000
_cell.length_b   1.000
_cell.length_c   1.000
_cell.angle_alpha   90.00
_cell.angle_beta   90.00
_cell.angle_gamma   90.00
#
_symmetry.space_group_name_H-M   'P 1'
#
loop_
_entity.id
_entity.type
_entity.pdbx_description
1 polymer ?
#
loop_
_entity_poly.entity_id
_entity_poly.type
_entity_poly.pdbx_seq_one_letter_code
_entity_poly.pdbx_strand_id
1 'polypeptide(L)'
;MKITGRLQTFDRATGARLSNKKVDLTKKNRIPVLATGRRTYTIADVKVKYENFGRRERLPELEFERSEWEYFQSLCMKAVTDPSALDELRSRFAR
;
A
#
# COMPACT_ATOMS: atom_id res chain seq x y z
N MET A 1 -15.49 -0.15 4.49
CA MET A 1 -14.39 0.59 3.87
C MET A 1 -13.55 -0.36 3.02
N LYS A 2 -13.15 0.09 1.85
CA LYS A 2 -12.26 -0.65 0.96
C LYS A 2 -11.12 0.26 0.52
N ILE A 3 -9.88 -0.25 0.59
CA ILE A 3 -8.68 0.48 0.15
C ILE A 3 -8.05 -0.33 -0.97
N THR A 4 -7.91 0.27 -2.13
CA THR A 4 -7.31 -0.37 -3.30
C THR A 4 -6.14 0.45 -3.80
N GLY A 5 -5.25 -0.19 -4.53
CA GLY A 5 -4.12 0.48 -5.14
C GLY A 5 -3.38 -0.44 -6.10
N ARG A 6 -2.26 0.05 -6.62
CA ARG A 6 -1.36 -0.73 -7.46
C ARG A 6 -0.05 -0.94 -6.73
N LEU A 7 0.21 -2.19 -6.36
CA LEU A 7 1.48 -2.57 -5.77
C LEU A 7 2.54 -2.63 -6.87
N GLN A 8 3.53 -1.77 -6.77
CA GLN A 8 4.63 -1.68 -7.71
C GLN A 8 5.94 -2.03 -7.01
N THR A 9 6.75 -2.83 -7.70
CA THR A 9 8.06 -3.22 -7.22
C THR A 9 9.10 -2.69 -8.19
N PHE A 10 10.13 -2.04 -7.66
CA PHE A 10 11.21 -1.45 -8.43
C PHE A 10 12.54 -2.04 -8.03
N ASP A 11 13.45 -2.15 -8.99
CA ASP A 11 14.85 -2.43 -8.73
C ASP A 11 15.50 -1.16 -8.21
N ARG A 12 16.07 -1.21 -7.00
CA ARG A 12 16.70 -0.05 -6.37
C ARG A 12 17.93 0.44 -7.14
N ALA A 13 18.67 -0.47 -7.76
CA ALA A 13 19.90 -0.13 -8.48
C ALA A 13 19.63 0.58 -9.81
N THR A 14 18.62 0.11 -10.56
CA THR A 14 18.33 0.63 -11.90
C THR A 14 17.11 1.54 -11.96
N GLY A 15 16.25 1.50 -10.92
CA GLY A 15 14.97 2.20 -10.93
C GLY A 15 13.92 1.56 -11.85
N ALA A 16 14.23 0.42 -12.46
CA ALA A 16 13.29 -0.27 -13.34
C ALA A 16 12.11 -0.86 -12.57
N ARG A 17 10.91 -0.67 -13.11
CA ARG A 17 9.71 -1.29 -12.54
C ARG A 17 9.67 -2.77 -12.90
N LEU A 18 9.63 -3.63 -11.89
CA LEU A 18 9.64 -5.08 -12.04
C LEU A 18 8.23 -5.67 -12.03
N SER A 19 7.31 -5.06 -11.32
CA SER A 19 5.92 -5.52 -11.28
C SER A 19 4.96 -4.37 -11.03
N ASN A 20 3.71 -4.56 -11.44
CA ASN A 20 2.61 -3.63 -11.22
C ASN A 20 1.33 -4.46 -11.11
N LYS A 21 0.82 -4.61 -9.89
CA LYS A 21 -0.32 -5.46 -9.60
C LYS A 21 -1.39 -4.69 -8.86
N LYS A 22 -2.64 -4.78 -9.33
CA LYS A 22 -3.79 -4.22 -8.61
C LYS A 22 -4.05 -5.07 -7.36
N VAL A 23 -4.19 -4.41 -6.22
CA VAL A 23 -4.40 -5.08 -4.93
C VAL A 23 -5.53 -4.43 -4.15
N ASP A 24 -6.19 -5.24 -3.32
CA ASP A 24 -7.11 -4.78 -2.28
C ASP A 24 -6.36 -4.82 -0.96
N LEU A 25 -6.03 -3.64 -0.44
CA LEU A 25 -5.23 -3.51 0.78
C LEU A 25 -6.00 -3.83 2.06
N THR A 26 -7.32 -3.94 1.99
CA THR A 26 -8.16 -4.36 3.13
C THR A 26 -8.24 -5.87 3.28
N LYS A 27 -7.61 -6.60 2.37
CA LYS A 27 -7.45 -8.05 2.42
C LYS A 27 -5.98 -8.40 2.62
N LYS A 28 -5.73 -9.60 3.14
CA LYS A 28 -4.37 -10.08 3.31
C LYS A 28 -3.72 -10.36 1.95
N ASN A 29 -2.58 -9.73 1.71
CA ASN A 29 -1.79 -9.90 0.49
C ASN A 29 -0.40 -10.43 0.82
N ARG A 30 0.18 -11.18 -0.10
CA ARG A 30 1.57 -11.59 -0.03
C ARG A 30 2.42 -10.70 -0.94
N ILE A 31 3.55 -10.24 -0.43
CA ILE A 31 4.59 -9.67 -1.29
C ILE A 31 5.41 -10.81 -1.87
N PRO A 32 5.67 -10.80 -3.19
CA PRO A 32 6.57 -11.78 -3.78
C PRO A 32 7.94 -11.71 -3.10
N VAL A 33 8.40 -12.86 -2.58
CA VAL A 33 9.75 -13.00 -2.06
C VAL A 33 10.66 -13.20 -3.26
N LEU A 34 11.26 -12.10 -3.73
CA LEU A 34 12.28 -12.19 -4.76
C LEU A 34 13.63 -12.45 -4.08
N ALA A 35 14.26 -13.55 -4.44
CA ALA A 35 15.37 -14.14 -3.72
C ALA A 35 16.65 -13.29 -3.69
N THR A 36 16.81 -12.32 -4.57
CA THR A 36 18.04 -11.55 -4.71
C THR A 36 17.78 -10.08 -5.02
N GLY A 37 18.63 -9.21 -4.47
CA GLY A 37 18.64 -7.79 -4.77
C GLY A 37 17.76 -6.93 -3.88
N ARG A 38 18.08 -5.64 -3.87
CA ARG A 38 17.30 -4.65 -3.14
C ARG A 38 16.10 -4.22 -3.97
N ARG A 39 14.93 -4.24 -3.34
CA ARG A 39 13.68 -3.81 -3.94
C ARG A 39 13.08 -2.66 -3.17
N THR A 40 12.48 -1.72 -3.88
CA THR A 40 11.61 -0.72 -3.28
C THR A 40 10.17 -1.01 -3.69
N TYR A 41 9.26 -0.75 -2.79
CA TYR A 41 7.84 -1.03 -2.98
C TYR A 41 7.04 0.26 -2.85
N THR A 42 6.11 0.46 -3.77
CA THR A 42 5.17 1.57 -3.68
C THR A 42 3.76 1.08 -3.90
N ILE A 43 2.81 1.77 -3.29
CA ILE A 43 1.40 1.63 -3.63
C ILE A 43 0.99 2.93 -4.32
N ALA A 44 0.73 2.83 -5.61
CA ALA A 44 0.24 3.94 -6.43
C ALA A 44 -1.29 3.86 -6.56
N ASP A 45 -1.91 4.96 -6.98
CA ASP A 45 -3.36 5.05 -7.21
C ASP A 45 -4.18 4.59 -6.00
N VAL A 46 -3.78 5.00 -4.82
CA VAL A 46 -4.44 4.56 -3.58
C VAL A 46 -5.79 5.25 -3.47
N LYS A 47 -6.84 4.43 -3.44
CA LYS A 47 -8.23 4.89 -3.33
C LYS A 47 -8.88 4.28 -2.09
N VAL A 48 -9.50 5.14 -1.30
CA VAL A 48 -10.29 4.74 -0.14
C VAL A 48 -11.76 4.94 -0.50
N LYS A 49 -12.52 3.86 -0.46
CA LYS A 49 -13.97 3.88 -0.67
C LYS A 49 -14.68 3.64 0.66
N TYR A 50 -15.44 4.63 1.09
CA TYR A 50 -16.26 4.53 2.31
C TYR A 50 -17.62 3.93 1.95
N GLU A 51 -18.17 3.15 2.87
CA GLU A 51 -19.46 2.46 2.64
C GLU A 51 -20.64 3.42 2.54
N ASN A 52 -20.58 4.55 3.24
CA ASN A 52 -21.66 5.50 3.33
C ASN A 52 -21.57 6.57 2.22
N PHE A 53 -22.67 6.71 1.46
CA PHE A 53 -22.88 7.81 0.51
C PHE A 53 -21.90 7.86 -0.68
N GLY A 54 -21.25 6.75 -1.01
CA GLY A 54 -20.32 6.71 -2.13
C GLY A 54 -19.09 7.59 -1.97
N ARG A 55 -18.78 8.02 -0.75
CA ARG A 55 -17.63 8.85 -0.45
C ARG A 55 -16.34 8.14 -0.82
N ARG A 56 -15.49 8.83 -1.56
CA ARG A 56 -14.18 8.34 -1.98
C ARG A 56 -13.10 9.35 -1.64
N GLU A 57 -11.92 8.84 -1.35
CA GLU A 57 -10.76 9.66 -1.08
C GLU A 57 -9.55 9.03 -1.79
N ARG A 58 -8.65 9.88 -2.30
CA ARG A 58 -7.35 9.45 -2.81
C ARG A 58 -6.29 9.74 -1.77
N LEU A 59 -5.45 8.75 -1.52
CA LEU A 59 -4.24 8.95 -0.74
C LEU A 59 -3.05 9.20 -1.67
N PRO A 60 -2.02 9.91 -1.20
CA PRO A 60 -0.78 10.00 -1.96
C PRO A 60 -0.16 8.63 -2.15
N GLU A 61 0.78 8.52 -3.08
CA GLU A 61 1.55 7.31 -3.25
C GLU A 61 2.25 6.94 -1.93
N LEU A 62 2.14 5.68 -1.56
CA LEU A 62 2.74 5.18 -0.32
C LEU A 62 3.98 4.37 -0.66
N GLU A 63 5.06 4.57 0.10
CA GLU A 63 6.34 3.88 -0.10
C GLU A 63 6.72 3.12 1.16
N PHE A 64 7.24 1.91 0.99
CA PHE A 64 7.65 1.09 2.12
C PHE A 64 8.78 0.14 1.73
N GLU A 65 9.55 -0.24 2.73
CA GLU A 65 10.54 -1.32 2.62
C GLU A 65 9.85 -2.66 2.87
N ARG A 66 10.45 -3.74 2.35
CA ARG A 66 9.89 -5.08 2.56
C ARG A 66 9.69 -5.43 4.03
N SER A 67 10.61 -5.02 4.89
CA SER A 67 10.52 -5.24 6.33
C SER A 67 9.32 -4.54 6.99
N GLU A 68 8.78 -3.52 6.35
CA GLU A 68 7.64 -2.74 6.83
C GLU A 68 6.30 -3.28 6.35
N TRP A 69 6.30 -4.26 5.45
CA TRP A 69 5.08 -4.72 4.81
C TRP A 69 4.01 -5.22 5.79
N GLU A 70 4.39 -6.04 6.75
CA GLU A 70 3.43 -6.59 7.71
C GLU A 70 2.76 -5.48 8.51
N TYR A 71 3.54 -4.50 8.94
CA TYR A 71 3.02 -3.34 9.64
C TYR A 71 2.13 -2.49 8.74
N PHE A 72 2.58 -2.21 7.53
CA PHE A 72 1.80 -1.50 6.51
C PHE A 72 0.45 -2.18 6.28
N GLN A 73 0.47 -3.48 6.05
CA GLN A 73 -0.75 -4.26 5.81
C GLN A 73 -1.68 -4.26 7.02
N SER A 74 -1.12 -4.36 8.22
CA SER A 74 -1.93 -4.32 9.44
C SER A 74 -2.64 -2.99 9.61
N LEU A 75 -2.00 -1.88 9.26
CA LEU A 75 -2.64 -0.56 9.27
C LEU A 75 -3.78 -0.46 8.25
N CYS A 76 -3.59 -0.99 7.05
CA CYS A 76 -4.64 -1.00 6.04
C CYS A 76 -5.86 -1.81 6.48
N MET A 77 -5.63 -2.95 7.09
CA MET A 77 -6.71 -3.80 7.62
C MET A 77 -7.37 -3.15 8.83
N LYS A 78 -6.61 -2.52 9.70
CA LYS A 78 -7.14 -1.81 10.86
C LYS A 78 -8.00 -0.61 10.47
N ALA A 79 -7.66 0.05 9.36
CA ALA A 79 -8.39 1.23 8.88
C ALA A 79 -9.87 0.92 8.58
N VAL A 80 -10.23 -0.34 8.33
CA VAL A 80 -11.62 -0.77 8.11
C VAL A 80 -12.50 -0.46 9.32
N THR A 81 -11.95 -0.61 10.53
CA THR A 81 -12.68 -0.37 11.78
C THR A 81 -12.23 0.88 12.51
N ASP A 82 -11.03 1.37 12.23
CA ASP A 82 -10.43 2.52 12.89
C ASP A 82 -9.84 3.49 11.86
N PRO A 83 -10.58 4.55 11.47
CA PRO A 83 -10.10 5.50 10.47
C PRO A 83 -8.80 6.23 10.84
N SER A 84 -8.43 6.28 12.10
CA SER A 84 -7.17 6.91 12.53
C SER A 84 -5.95 6.22 11.93
N ALA A 85 -6.08 4.95 11.55
CA ALA A 85 -5.01 4.22 10.86
C ALA A 85 -4.65 4.84 9.51
N LEU A 86 -5.59 5.51 8.84
CA LEU A 86 -5.32 6.24 7.59
C LEU A 86 -4.36 7.41 7.83
N ASP A 87 -4.51 8.10 8.93
CA ASP A 87 -3.62 9.21 9.28
C ASP A 87 -2.19 8.72 9.53
N GLU A 88 -2.07 7.56 10.16
CA GLU A 88 -0.77 6.93 10.37
C GLU A 88 -0.13 6.48 9.04
N LEU A 89 -0.92 5.93 8.13
CA LEU A 89 -0.45 5.59 6.78
C LEU A 89 0.10 6.83 6.06
N ARG A 90 -0.63 7.94 6.11
CA ARG A 90 -0.20 9.19 5.48
C ARG A 90 1.08 9.74 6.10
N SER A 91 1.18 9.72 7.42
CA SER A 91 2.34 10.29 8.11
C SER A 91 3.60 9.45 7.99
N ARG A 92 3.45 8.14 7.88
CA ARG A 92 4.60 7.22 7.92
C ARG A 92 5.04 6.73 6.54
N PHE A 93 4.10 6.51 5.63
CA PHE A 93 4.38 5.88 4.33
C PHE A 93 4.12 6.79 3.13
N ALA A 94 3.50 7.95 3.29
CA ALA A 94 3.30 8.88 2.19
C ALA A 94 4.64 9.36 1.64
N ARG A 95 4.77 9.29 0.35
CA ARG A 95 5.94 9.72 -0.39
C ARG A 95 6.04 11.25 -0.47
#